data_b600db047a5c42cf4605e4a6fe573ba2
#
_entry.id   b600db047a5c42cf4605e4a6fe573ba2
#
_cell.length_a   1.000
_cell.length_b   1.000
_cell.length_c   1.000
_cell.angle_alpha   90.00
_cell.angle_beta   90.00
_cell.angle_gamma   90.00
#
_symmetry.space_group_name_H-M   'P 1'
#
loop_
_entity.id
_entity.type
_entity.pdbx_description
1 polymer ?
#
loop_
_entity_poly.entity_id
_entity_poly.type
_entity_poly.pdbx_seq_one_letter_code
_entity_poly.pdbx_strand_id
1 'polypeptide(L)'
;MGLERDFSLTEEHLALACSSHSGGEIHLNVAKDWLQKIKLDEKDLLCGPHLPYDKIELKKLKINNEKPSPLHNNCSGKHLGFLTIAQAISKKSDSKKNYIDVDHTVQKIVKKTFEDITGFLNPDYALDGCSAPNYACSIQSLAKAMAVFANQENLH
;
A
#
# COMPACT_ATOMS: atom_id res chain seq x y z
N MET A 1 9.13 -2.85 -12.49
CA MET A 1 9.91 -3.85 -11.73
C MET A 1 9.42 -5.29 -11.95
N GLY A 2 8.23 -5.52 -12.46
CA GLY A 2 7.69 -6.87 -12.71
C GLY A 2 7.39 -7.69 -11.46
N LEU A 3 7.33 -7.03 -10.29
CA LEU A 3 7.13 -7.69 -8.99
C LEU A 3 5.80 -8.46 -8.91
N GLU A 4 4.80 -8.03 -9.69
CA GLU A 4 3.52 -8.72 -9.79
C GLU A 4 3.71 -10.16 -10.30
N ARG A 5 4.65 -10.39 -11.21
CA ARG A 5 4.98 -11.74 -11.73
C ARG A 5 5.83 -12.52 -10.72
N ASP A 6 6.83 -11.88 -10.13
CA ASP A 6 7.75 -12.51 -9.18
C ASP A 6 7.04 -13.05 -7.95
N PHE A 7 5.99 -12.36 -7.49
CA PHE A 7 5.17 -12.74 -6.33
C PHE A 7 3.80 -13.33 -6.72
N SER A 8 3.53 -13.57 -8.00
CA SER A 8 2.25 -14.10 -8.50
C SER A 8 1.04 -13.27 -8.03
N LEU A 9 1.18 -11.93 -8.06
CA LEU A 9 0.10 -11.02 -7.72
C LEU A 9 -0.88 -10.91 -8.89
N THR A 10 -2.17 -10.80 -8.55
CA THR A 10 -3.26 -10.64 -9.52
C THR A 10 -3.72 -9.19 -9.63
N GLU A 11 -4.62 -8.91 -10.55
CA GLU A 11 -5.23 -7.57 -10.71
C GLU A 11 -5.94 -7.10 -9.43
N GLU A 12 -6.55 -8.03 -8.67
CA GLU A 12 -7.21 -7.68 -7.40
C GLU A 12 -6.20 -7.17 -6.36
N HIS A 13 -4.99 -7.74 -6.31
CA HIS A 13 -3.93 -7.25 -5.43
C HIS A 13 -3.49 -5.84 -5.85
N LEU A 14 -3.31 -5.60 -7.14
CA LEU A 14 -2.94 -4.27 -7.65
C LEU A 14 -4.05 -3.25 -7.41
N ALA A 15 -5.31 -3.64 -7.63
CA ALA A 15 -6.47 -2.80 -7.32
C ALA A 15 -6.53 -2.46 -5.83
N LEU A 16 -6.26 -3.44 -4.94
CA LEU A 16 -6.20 -3.22 -3.50
C LEU A 16 -5.08 -2.24 -3.12
N ALA A 17 -3.90 -2.35 -3.76
CA ALA A 17 -2.77 -1.44 -3.53
C ALA A 17 -3.11 0.02 -3.85
N CYS A 18 -3.90 0.24 -4.90
CA CYS A 18 -4.27 1.57 -5.39
C CYS A 18 -5.54 2.13 -4.74
N SER A 19 -6.20 1.35 -3.86
CA SER A 19 -7.48 1.74 -3.28
C SER A 19 -7.37 2.28 -1.85
N SER A 20 -8.34 3.11 -1.47
CA SER A 20 -8.74 3.34 -0.08
C SER A 20 -9.96 2.48 0.18
N HIS A 21 -9.76 1.25 0.63
CA HIS A 21 -10.81 0.24 0.73
C HIS A 21 -11.63 0.32 2.02
N SER A 22 -12.81 -0.29 2.02
CA SER A 22 -13.73 -0.25 3.17
C SER A 22 -13.41 -1.26 4.29
N GLY A 23 -12.44 -2.13 4.11
CA GLY A 23 -12.08 -3.17 5.09
C GLY A 23 -13.11 -4.29 5.21
N GLY A 24 -13.92 -4.54 4.17
CA GLY A 24 -14.85 -5.65 4.13
C GLY A 24 -14.18 -6.98 3.76
N GLU A 25 -14.91 -8.07 3.89
CA GLU A 25 -14.42 -9.44 3.73
C GLU A 25 -13.63 -9.68 2.42
N ILE A 26 -14.10 -9.12 1.31
CA ILE A 26 -13.41 -9.24 0.03
C ILE A 26 -11.99 -8.65 0.09
N HIS A 27 -11.82 -7.48 0.72
CA HIS A 27 -10.51 -6.83 0.86
C HIS A 27 -9.61 -7.61 1.80
N LEU A 28 -10.17 -8.12 2.91
CA LEU A 28 -9.43 -8.93 3.88
C LEU A 28 -8.91 -10.23 3.25
N ASN A 29 -9.70 -10.87 2.40
CA ASN A 29 -9.30 -12.12 1.73
C ASN A 29 -8.15 -11.85 0.73
N VAL A 30 -8.23 -10.81 -0.07
CA VAL A 30 -7.16 -10.41 -1.00
C VAL A 30 -5.89 -10.03 -0.23
N ALA A 31 -6.01 -9.29 0.87
CA ALA A 31 -4.87 -8.89 1.69
C ALA A 31 -4.19 -10.09 2.37
N LYS A 32 -4.97 -11.08 2.85
CA LYS A 32 -4.45 -12.32 3.44
C LYS A 32 -3.73 -13.18 2.41
N ASP A 33 -4.32 -13.36 1.23
CA ASP A 33 -3.66 -14.08 0.12
C ASP A 33 -2.34 -13.40 -0.26
N TRP A 34 -2.33 -12.05 -0.32
CA TRP A 34 -1.11 -11.31 -0.61
C TRP A 34 -0.02 -11.55 0.44
N LEU A 35 -0.34 -11.48 1.73
CA LEU A 35 0.61 -11.79 2.81
C LEU A 35 1.23 -13.19 2.64
N GLN A 36 0.41 -14.20 2.29
CA GLN A 36 0.90 -15.55 2.04
C GLN A 36 1.90 -15.59 0.87
N LYS A 37 1.57 -14.90 -0.24
CA LYS A 37 2.44 -14.84 -1.43
C LYS A 37 3.80 -14.19 -1.15
N ILE A 38 3.83 -13.15 -0.34
CA ILE A 38 5.08 -12.49 0.07
C ILE A 38 5.73 -13.10 1.31
N LYS A 39 5.14 -14.18 1.87
CA LYS A 39 5.62 -14.92 3.05
C LYS A 39 5.81 -14.03 4.28
N LEU A 40 4.83 -13.18 4.55
CA LEU A 40 4.78 -12.27 5.70
C LEU A 40 3.49 -12.48 6.49
N ASP A 41 3.47 -11.91 7.70
CA ASP A 41 2.35 -11.95 8.61
C ASP A 41 1.70 -10.58 8.76
N GLU A 42 0.48 -10.55 9.29
CA GLU A 42 -0.24 -9.31 9.60
C GLU A 42 0.52 -8.37 10.53
N LYS A 43 1.32 -8.90 11.46
CA LYS A 43 2.19 -8.12 12.36
C LYS A 43 3.28 -7.32 11.65
N ASP A 44 3.59 -7.66 10.40
CA ASP A 44 4.55 -6.92 9.58
C ASP A 44 3.92 -5.63 8.99
N LEU A 45 2.59 -5.48 9.03
CA LEU A 45 1.88 -4.29 8.58
C LEU A 45 1.99 -3.15 9.60
N LEU A 46 2.59 -2.04 9.20
CA LEU A 46 2.82 -0.86 10.05
C LEU A 46 1.73 0.23 9.92
N CYS A 47 0.63 -0.04 9.19
CA CYS A 47 -0.48 0.91 9.06
C CYS A 47 -1.35 1.04 10.33
N GLY A 48 -1.16 0.16 11.30
CA GLY A 48 -1.99 0.11 12.49
C GLY A 48 -3.43 -0.39 12.22
N PRO A 49 -4.16 -0.80 13.26
CA PRO A 49 -5.55 -1.22 13.15
C PRO A 49 -6.46 -0.01 12.91
N HIS A 50 -7.51 -0.23 12.13
CA HIS A 50 -8.55 0.77 11.87
C HIS A 50 -9.93 0.09 11.86
N LEU A 51 -10.97 0.74 12.37
CA LEU A 51 -12.34 0.22 12.25
C LEU A 51 -12.74 0.17 10.77
N PRO A 52 -13.27 -0.96 10.26
CA PRO A 52 -13.70 -1.02 8.88
C PRO A 52 -14.85 -0.05 8.61
N TYR A 53 -14.85 0.57 7.43
CA TYR A 53 -15.99 1.34 6.92
C TYR A 53 -17.12 0.42 6.44
N ASP A 54 -16.81 -0.84 6.13
CA ASP A 54 -17.80 -1.84 5.77
C ASP A 54 -18.70 -2.15 6.96
N LYS A 55 -20.02 -1.93 6.79
CA LYS A 55 -21.00 -2.07 7.87
C LYS A 55 -21.20 -3.53 8.30
N ILE A 56 -21.03 -4.48 7.39
CA ILE A 56 -21.20 -5.91 7.67
C ILE A 56 -20.03 -6.36 8.53
N GLU A 57 -18.80 -6.02 8.11
CA GLU A 57 -17.59 -6.38 8.82
C GLU A 57 -17.55 -5.71 10.21
N LEU A 58 -17.91 -4.43 10.30
CA LEU A 58 -18.02 -3.73 11.58
C LEU A 58 -19.02 -4.42 12.52
N LYS A 59 -20.15 -4.90 11.99
CA LYS A 59 -21.14 -5.65 12.77
C LYS A 59 -20.60 -7.01 13.23
N LYS A 60 -19.87 -7.74 12.37
CA LYS A 60 -19.22 -9.00 12.73
C LYS A 60 -18.25 -8.81 13.90
N LEU A 61 -17.35 -7.82 13.81
CA LEU A 61 -16.41 -7.50 14.89
C LEU A 61 -17.11 -7.23 16.22
N LYS A 62 -18.20 -6.45 16.18
CA LYS A 62 -18.99 -6.14 17.39
C LYS A 62 -19.66 -7.37 18.00
N ILE A 63 -20.29 -8.21 17.19
CA ILE A 63 -20.99 -9.43 17.65
C ILE A 63 -19.98 -10.40 18.28
N ASN A 64 -18.81 -10.57 17.66
CA ASN A 64 -17.78 -11.49 18.11
C ASN A 64 -16.90 -10.92 19.23
N ASN A 65 -17.12 -9.64 19.63
CA ASN A 65 -16.25 -8.92 20.55
C ASN A 65 -14.77 -8.94 20.10
N GLU A 66 -14.55 -8.82 18.78
CA GLU A 66 -13.22 -8.80 18.17
C GLU A 66 -12.75 -7.37 17.96
N LYS A 67 -11.42 -7.17 18.05
CA LYS A 67 -10.81 -5.88 17.73
C LYS A 67 -10.47 -5.82 16.24
N PRO A 68 -10.50 -4.62 15.64
CA PRO A 68 -10.01 -4.46 14.28
C PRO A 68 -8.51 -4.75 14.22
N SER A 69 -8.06 -5.24 13.09
CA SER A 69 -6.68 -5.57 12.81
C SER A 69 -6.09 -4.59 11.76
N PRO A 70 -4.76 -4.60 11.53
CA PRO A 70 -4.15 -3.83 10.45
C PRO A 70 -4.72 -4.11 9.06
N LEU A 71 -5.25 -5.32 8.82
CA LEU A 71 -5.91 -5.66 7.54
C LEU A 71 -7.18 -4.84 7.28
N HIS A 72 -7.87 -4.39 8.34
CA HIS A 72 -9.06 -3.53 8.22
C HIS A 72 -8.72 -2.08 7.87
N ASN A 73 -7.43 -1.68 8.03
CA ASN A 73 -6.99 -0.34 7.65
C ASN A 73 -7.20 -0.14 6.15
N ASN A 74 -7.84 0.96 5.77
CA ASN A 74 -8.14 1.31 4.39
C ASN A 74 -6.89 1.44 3.48
N CYS A 75 -5.71 1.55 4.08
CA CYS A 75 -4.41 1.61 3.39
C CYS A 75 -3.63 0.29 3.45
N SER A 76 -4.22 -0.81 3.96
CA SER A 76 -3.47 -2.08 4.10
C SER A 76 -2.91 -2.57 2.76
N GLY A 77 -3.62 -2.38 1.65
CA GLY A 77 -3.13 -2.71 0.30
C GLY A 77 -1.89 -1.92 -0.10
N LYS A 78 -1.85 -0.62 0.19
CA LYS A 78 -0.65 0.21 -0.01
C LYS A 78 0.55 -0.33 0.78
N HIS A 79 0.33 -0.71 2.04
CA HIS A 79 1.38 -1.27 2.89
C HIS A 79 1.85 -2.65 2.42
N LEU A 80 0.96 -3.48 1.88
CA LEU A 80 1.34 -4.74 1.22
C LEU A 80 2.22 -4.49 0.00
N GLY A 81 1.94 -3.46 -0.79
CA GLY A 81 2.80 -3.01 -1.88
C GLY A 81 4.20 -2.61 -1.39
N PHE A 82 4.30 -1.82 -0.30
CA PHE A 82 5.60 -1.46 0.30
C PHE A 82 6.37 -2.69 0.79
N LEU A 83 5.70 -3.63 1.45
CA LEU A 83 6.30 -4.87 1.92
C LEU A 83 6.78 -5.75 0.75
N THR A 84 6.04 -5.78 -0.37
CA THR A 84 6.46 -6.49 -1.59
C THR A 84 7.75 -5.90 -2.15
N ILE A 85 7.86 -4.56 -2.22
CA ILE A 85 9.10 -3.89 -2.62
C ILE A 85 10.22 -4.23 -1.64
N ALA A 86 9.96 -4.16 -0.32
CA ALA A 86 10.93 -4.50 0.71
C ALA A 86 11.47 -5.93 0.55
N GLN A 87 10.60 -6.90 0.29
CA GLN A 87 11.00 -8.29 0.03
C GLN A 87 11.83 -8.44 -1.24
N ALA A 88 11.50 -7.70 -2.29
CA ALA A 88 12.21 -7.77 -3.57
C ALA A 88 13.63 -7.19 -3.50
N ILE A 89 13.82 -6.09 -2.76
CA ILE A 89 15.12 -5.39 -2.69
C ILE A 89 16.06 -5.96 -1.64
N SER A 90 15.56 -6.79 -0.73
CA SER A 90 16.35 -7.29 0.38
C SER A 90 16.69 -8.77 0.27
N LYS A 91 17.98 -9.02 0.39
CA LYS A 91 18.52 -10.35 0.68
C LYS A 91 18.62 -10.63 2.19
N LYS A 92 18.18 -9.70 3.06
CA LYS A 92 18.31 -9.78 4.53
C LYS A 92 17.00 -9.39 5.24
N SER A 93 16.73 -10.03 6.37
CA SER A 93 15.54 -9.89 7.22
C SER A 93 15.20 -8.47 7.72
N ASP A 94 16.10 -7.50 7.61
CA ASP A 94 15.93 -6.16 8.19
C ASP A 94 15.23 -5.13 7.29
N SER A 95 15.01 -5.44 6.02
CA SER A 95 14.45 -4.50 5.06
C SER A 95 12.96 -4.18 5.25
N LYS A 96 12.25 -5.00 6.00
CA LYS A 96 10.83 -4.77 6.31
C LYS A 96 10.61 -3.98 7.62
N LYS A 97 11.66 -3.75 8.39
CA LYS A 97 11.57 -2.91 9.58
C LYS A 97 11.52 -1.45 9.16
N ASN A 98 10.58 -0.71 9.74
CA ASN A 98 10.44 0.73 9.49
C ASN A 98 10.27 1.14 8.00
N TYR A 99 9.69 0.28 7.16
CA TYR A 99 9.49 0.60 5.74
C TYR A 99 8.63 1.85 5.48
N ILE A 100 8.01 2.40 6.52
CA ILE A 100 7.27 3.67 6.50
C ILE A 100 8.16 4.89 6.79
N ASP A 101 9.42 4.68 7.21
CA ASP A 101 10.36 5.77 7.44
C ASP A 101 10.75 6.42 6.10
N VAL A 102 10.70 7.75 6.03
CA VAL A 102 10.98 8.51 4.79
C VAL A 102 12.38 8.23 4.24
N ASP A 103 13.34 7.91 5.11
CA ASP A 103 14.72 7.56 4.73
C ASP A 103 14.90 6.09 4.35
N HIS A 104 13.88 5.27 4.54
CA HIS A 104 13.93 3.86 4.14
C HIS A 104 13.98 3.71 2.62
N THR A 105 14.72 2.70 2.13
CA THR A 105 14.90 2.46 0.69
C THR A 105 13.57 2.33 -0.06
N VAL A 106 12.55 1.71 0.55
CA VAL A 106 11.20 1.61 -0.04
C VAL A 106 10.62 2.99 -0.28
N GLN A 107 10.67 3.90 0.72
CA GLN A 107 10.10 5.24 0.59
C GLN A 107 10.90 6.12 -0.37
N LYS A 108 12.22 5.93 -0.47
CA LYS A 108 13.05 6.56 -1.51
C LYS A 108 12.64 6.14 -2.92
N ILE A 109 12.32 4.85 -3.12
CA ILE A 109 11.79 4.35 -4.40
C ILE A 109 10.42 4.97 -4.68
N VAL A 110 9.53 5.01 -3.69
CA VAL A 110 8.20 5.64 -3.82
C VAL A 110 8.32 7.12 -4.17
N LYS A 111 9.16 7.87 -3.46
CA LYS A 111 9.44 9.29 -3.74
C LYS A 111 9.93 9.47 -5.17
N LYS A 112 10.93 8.70 -5.57
CA LYS A 112 11.49 8.79 -6.93
C LYS A 112 10.44 8.50 -8.00
N THR A 113 9.62 7.47 -7.81
CA THR A 113 8.53 7.15 -8.73
C THR A 113 7.49 8.27 -8.78
N PHE A 114 7.15 8.86 -7.62
CA PHE A 114 6.25 10.00 -7.56
C PHE A 114 6.79 11.20 -8.33
N GLU A 115 8.07 11.55 -8.15
CA GLU A 115 8.75 12.63 -8.88
C GLU A 115 8.75 12.38 -10.39
N ASP A 116 9.05 11.15 -10.81
CA ASP A 116 9.11 10.78 -12.23
C ASP A 116 7.74 10.89 -12.92
N ILE A 117 6.68 10.45 -12.26
CA ILE A 117 5.32 10.46 -12.84
C ILE A 117 4.71 11.88 -12.80
N THR A 118 4.87 12.60 -11.69
CA THR A 118 4.28 13.93 -11.52
C THR A 118 5.08 15.04 -12.18
N GLY A 119 6.38 14.83 -12.39
CA GLY A 119 7.34 15.85 -12.77
C GLY A 119 7.59 16.89 -11.68
N PHE A 120 7.14 16.65 -10.45
CA PHE A 120 7.28 17.54 -9.30
C PHE A 120 8.47 17.12 -8.45
N LEU A 121 9.57 17.85 -8.53
CA LEU A 121 10.83 17.50 -7.87
C LEU A 121 10.88 17.96 -6.42
N ASN A 122 11.53 17.14 -5.56
CA ASN A 122 11.72 17.42 -4.14
C ASN A 122 10.43 17.80 -3.41
N PRO A 123 9.38 16.96 -3.48
CA PRO A 123 8.11 17.26 -2.83
C PRO A 123 8.26 17.26 -1.31
N ASP A 124 7.58 18.21 -0.66
CA ASP A 124 7.30 18.10 0.76
C ASP A 124 6.38 16.90 1.02
N TYR A 125 6.38 16.41 2.26
CA TYR A 125 5.50 15.33 2.65
C TYR A 125 4.85 15.58 4.01
N ALA A 126 3.71 14.93 4.22
CA ALA A 126 3.10 14.78 5.53
C ALA A 126 2.92 13.28 5.84
N LEU A 127 2.77 12.93 7.10
CA LEU A 127 2.42 11.56 7.48
C LEU A 127 0.91 11.37 7.30
N ASP A 128 0.54 10.34 6.54
CA ASP A 128 -0.83 9.88 6.38
C ASP A 128 -1.35 9.26 7.69
N GLY A 129 -2.66 9.09 7.82
CA GLY A 129 -3.28 8.38 8.95
C GLY A 129 -2.82 6.94 9.14
N CYS A 130 -2.24 6.33 8.10
CA CYS A 130 -1.59 5.02 8.17
C CYS A 130 -0.08 5.08 8.47
N SER A 131 0.44 6.24 8.87
CA SER A 131 1.86 6.51 9.19
C SER A 131 2.84 6.49 8.01
N ALA A 132 2.38 6.30 6.78
CA ALA A 132 3.24 6.37 5.60
C ALA A 132 3.43 7.83 5.14
N PRO A 133 4.61 8.19 4.56
CA PRO A 133 4.80 9.47 3.90
C PRO A 133 3.82 9.65 2.74
N ASN A 134 3.22 10.83 2.64
CA ASN A 134 2.32 11.22 1.56
C ASN A 134 2.84 12.54 0.95
N TYR A 135 3.27 12.48 -0.30
CA TYR A 135 3.97 13.58 -0.97
C TYR A 135 3.00 14.60 -1.56
N ALA A 136 3.36 15.88 -1.43
CA ALA A 136 2.60 16.99 -1.99
C ALA A 136 3.03 17.30 -3.43
N CYS A 137 2.07 17.68 -4.27
CA CYS A 137 2.35 18.25 -5.59
C CYS A 137 1.24 19.23 -6.00
N SER A 138 1.46 19.96 -7.09
CA SER A 138 0.42 20.80 -7.66
C SER A 138 -0.73 19.95 -8.23
N ILE A 139 -1.94 20.49 -8.25
CA ILE A 139 -3.09 19.84 -8.89
C ILE A 139 -2.81 19.54 -10.38
N GLN A 140 -2.06 20.42 -11.06
CA GLN A 140 -1.66 20.20 -12.45
C GLN A 140 -0.73 19.00 -12.60
N SER A 141 0.26 18.85 -11.71
CA SER A 141 1.16 17.69 -11.69
C SER A 141 0.39 16.39 -11.40
N LEU A 142 -0.55 16.43 -10.45
CA LEU A 142 -1.40 15.30 -10.14
C LEU A 142 -2.28 14.91 -11.33
N ALA A 143 -2.92 15.87 -11.99
CA ALA A 143 -3.75 15.62 -13.17
C ALA A 143 -2.94 14.98 -14.31
N LYS A 144 -1.72 15.47 -14.54
CA LYS A 144 -0.79 14.87 -15.51
C LYS A 144 -0.43 13.43 -15.15
N ALA A 145 -0.10 13.18 -13.88
CA ALA A 145 0.23 11.84 -13.40
C ALA A 145 -0.94 10.87 -13.59
N MET A 146 -2.17 11.31 -13.30
CA MET A 146 -3.38 10.48 -13.49
C MET A 146 -3.66 10.22 -14.97
N ALA A 147 -3.40 11.17 -15.85
CA ALA A 147 -3.51 10.97 -17.30
C ALA A 147 -2.50 9.94 -17.83
N VAL A 148 -1.26 9.96 -17.32
CA VAL A 148 -0.23 8.95 -17.64
C VAL A 148 -0.66 7.58 -17.13
N PHE A 149 -1.15 7.50 -15.88
CA PHE A 149 -1.59 6.25 -15.28
C PHE A 149 -2.79 5.62 -16.00
N ALA A 150 -3.71 6.44 -16.52
CA ALA A 150 -4.87 5.97 -17.27
C ALA A 150 -4.53 5.51 -18.72
N ASN A 151 -3.38 5.90 -19.25
CA ASN A 151 -2.95 5.54 -20.60
C ASN A 151 -1.94 4.39 -20.56
N GLN A 152 -2.40 3.18 -20.82
CA GLN A 152 -1.61 1.95 -20.77
C GLN A 152 -0.41 1.95 -21.74
N GLU A 153 -0.45 2.71 -22.84
CA GLU A 153 0.64 2.79 -23.82
C GLU A 153 1.90 3.47 -23.25
N ASN A 154 1.78 4.23 -22.17
CA ASN A 154 2.88 4.98 -21.55
C ASN A 154 3.50 4.28 -20.32
N LEU A 155 3.07 3.06 -20.01
CA LEU A 155 3.51 2.33 -18.80
C LEU A 155 4.56 1.23 -19.09
N HIS A 156 5.10 1.21 -20.32
CA HIS A 156 6.13 0.23 -20.76
C HIS A 156 7.48 0.88 -20.96
#